data_d7e5512ce09e4a3cce88d8d06408ae6e
#
_entry.id   d7e5512ce09e4a3cce88d8d06408ae6e
#
_cell.length_a   1.000
_cell.length_b   1.000
_cell.length_c   1.000
_cell.angle_alpha   90.00
_cell.angle_beta   90.00
_cell.angle_gamma   90.00
#
_symmetry.space_group_name_H-M   'P 1'
#
loop_
_entity.id
_entity.type
_entity.pdbx_description
1 polymer ?
#
loop_
_entity_poly.entity_id
_entity_poly.type
_entity_poly.pdbx_seq_one_letter_code
_entity_poly.pdbx_strand_id
1 'polypeptide(L)'
;MEKFELKESIKVPRILIDYNKGDIKLTGRSTLNNPQEFYPRIMELFQLYVDKPQPKTNVLIDLEYYNKESATYLFDIIKMLSKLSEDNKSESRIFWHFDSDDYGIIGDINRLKTELNCNIIAIEYELA
;
A
#
# COMPACT_ATOMS: atom_id res chain seq x y z
N MET A 1 -2.34 -15.54 -12.39
CA MET A 1 -3.22 -15.31 -11.23
C MET A 1 -4.12 -14.12 -11.53
N GLU A 2 -5.39 -14.25 -11.27
CA GLU A 2 -6.33 -13.16 -11.54
C GLU A 2 -6.44 -12.17 -10.40
N LYS A 3 -6.48 -12.70 -9.18
CA LYS A 3 -6.76 -11.89 -8.00
C LYS A 3 -6.25 -12.57 -6.75
N PHE A 4 -5.64 -11.79 -5.87
CA PHE A 4 -5.32 -12.21 -4.52
C PHE A 4 -6.11 -11.34 -3.55
N GLU A 5 -6.82 -11.95 -2.62
CA GLU A 5 -7.54 -11.22 -1.58
C GLU A 5 -7.34 -11.87 -0.23
N LEU A 6 -6.82 -11.09 0.72
CA LEU A 6 -6.74 -11.46 2.12
C LEU A 6 -7.72 -10.59 2.89
N LYS A 7 -8.63 -11.23 3.63
CA LYS A 7 -9.59 -10.49 4.45
C LYS A 7 -8.92 -9.98 5.72
N GLU A 8 -9.32 -8.79 6.16
CA GLU A 8 -8.78 -8.22 7.39
C GLU A 8 -9.20 -9.00 8.63
N SER A 9 -8.34 -8.93 9.65
CA SER A 9 -8.63 -9.40 11.00
C SER A 9 -8.16 -8.31 11.97
N ILE A 10 -8.24 -8.58 13.28
CA ILE A 10 -7.86 -7.57 14.29
C ILE A 10 -6.42 -7.08 14.09
N LYS A 11 -5.50 -7.96 13.68
CA LYS A 11 -4.07 -7.64 13.56
C LYS A 11 -3.56 -7.62 12.12
N VAL A 12 -4.34 -8.09 11.18
CA VAL A 12 -3.91 -8.29 9.79
C VAL A 12 -4.70 -7.38 8.87
N PRO A 13 -4.04 -6.62 7.98
CA PRO A 13 -4.76 -5.75 7.06
C PRO A 13 -5.46 -6.54 5.96
N ARG A 14 -6.46 -5.92 5.36
CA ARG A 14 -7.03 -6.44 4.12
C ARG A 14 -6.08 -6.10 2.99
N ILE A 15 -5.78 -7.08 2.16
CA ILE A 15 -4.91 -6.90 0.99
C ILE A 15 -5.63 -7.42 -0.23
N LEU A 16 -5.77 -6.58 -1.24
CA LEU A 16 -6.35 -6.95 -2.52
C LEU A 16 -5.36 -6.60 -3.62
N ILE A 17 -5.07 -7.57 -4.47
CA ILE A 17 -4.31 -7.35 -5.71
C ILE A 17 -5.15 -7.93 -6.84
N ASP A 18 -5.69 -7.06 -7.69
CA ASP A 18 -6.40 -7.49 -8.90
C ASP A 18 -5.42 -7.40 -10.06
N TYR A 19 -4.87 -8.54 -10.46
CA TYR A 19 -3.83 -8.61 -11.48
C TYR A 19 -4.35 -8.23 -12.87
N ASN A 20 -5.63 -8.39 -13.10
CA ASN A 20 -6.23 -8.08 -14.40
C ASN A 20 -6.60 -6.61 -14.55
N LYS A 21 -7.04 -5.97 -13.46
CA LYS A 21 -7.46 -4.57 -13.48
C LYS A 21 -6.37 -3.60 -13.07
N GLY A 22 -5.36 -4.07 -12.34
CA GLY A 22 -4.35 -3.20 -11.77
C GLY A 22 -4.82 -2.44 -10.54
N ASP A 23 -5.83 -2.97 -9.84
CA ASP A 23 -6.35 -2.36 -8.61
C ASP A 23 -5.74 -3.05 -7.40
N ILE A 24 -5.22 -2.24 -6.48
CA ILE A 24 -4.57 -2.71 -5.26
C ILE A 24 -5.17 -1.96 -4.08
N LYS A 25 -5.48 -2.70 -3.01
CA LYS A 25 -6.00 -2.11 -1.78
C LYS A 25 -5.26 -2.64 -0.56
N LEU A 26 -4.91 -1.72 0.33
CA LEU A 26 -4.32 -2.00 1.63
C LEU A 26 -5.16 -1.26 2.65
N THR A 27 -5.99 -1.98 3.40
CA THR A 27 -6.93 -1.35 4.35
C THR A 27 -6.92 -2.08 5.69
N GLY A 28 -7.38 -1.38 6.74
CA GLY A 28 -7.51 -1.94 8.08
C GLY A 28 -6.32 -1.64 8.97
N ARG A 29 -5.83 -2.66 9.65
CA ARG A 29 -4.74 -2.53 10.63
C ARG A 29 -3.65 -3.56 10.40
N SER A 30 -2.42 -3.20 10.71
CA SER A 30 -1.29 -4.13 10.72
C SER A 30 -0.55 -4.01 12.04
N THR A 31 -0.90 -4.87 12.98
CA THR A 31 -0.35 -4.88 14.34
C THR A 31 0.24 -6.23 14.71
N LEU A 32 0.84 -6.89 13.74
CA LEU A 32 1.44 -8.21 13.91
C LEU A 32 2.66 -8.13 14.84
N ASN A 33 2.78 -9.12 15.73
CA ASN A 33 3.95 -9.25 16.61
C ASN A 33 5.16 -9.74 15.82
N ASN A 34 4.93 -10.57 14.81
CA ASN A 34 5.98 -11.16 13.97
C ASN A 34 5.68 -10.90 12.50
N PRO A 35 5.75 -9.64 12.04
CA PRO A 35 5.45 -9.31 10.64
C PRO A 35 6.42 -9.98 9.65
N GLN A 36 7.61 -10.34 10.08
CA GLN A 36 8.59 -11.06 9.27
C GLN A 36 8.14 -12.47 8.88
N GLU A 37 7.13 -13.04 9.56
CA GLU A 37 6.54 -14.32 9.19
C GLU A 37 5.40 -14.18 8.19
N PHE A 38 4.83 -12.99 8.11
CA PHE A 38 3.66 -12.69 7.28
C PHE A 38 4.04 -11.98 5.96
N TYR A 39 4.79 -10.89 6.06
CA TYR A 39 5.01 -10.00 4.93
C TYR A 39 5.90 -10.56 3.81
N PRO A 40 6.89 -11.44 4.05
CA PRO A 40 7.66 -11.97 2.92
C PRO A 40 6.81 -12.66 1.85
N ARG A 41 5.78 -13.39 2.26
CA ARG A 41 4.85 -14.01 1.31
C ARG A 41 4.04 -12.96 0.57
N ILE A 42 3.61 -11.92 1.28
CA ILE A 42 2.86 -10.80 0.69
C ILE A 42 3.73 -10.06 -0.32
N MET A 43 5.01 -9.83 0.01
CA MET A 43 5.95 -9.18 -0.91
C MET A 43 6.10 -9.97 -2.21
N GLU A 44 6.14 -11.30 -2.13
CA GLU A 44 6.21 -12.16 -3.33
C GLU A 44 4.98 -11.95 -4.22
N LEU A 45 3.80 -11.83 -3.63
CA LEU A 45 2.56 -11.61 -4.37
C LEU A 45 2.55 -10.25 -5.07
N PHE A 46 3.08 -9.22 -4.43
CA PHE A 46 3.25 -7.92 -5.06
C PHE A 46 4.30 -7.97 -6.17
N GLN A 47 5.37 -8.74 -5.97
CA GLN A 47 6.40 -8.90 -6.99
C GLN A 47 5.82 -9.53 -8.27
N LEU A 48 4.92 -10.48 -8.14
CA LEU A 48 4.22 -11.06 -9.30
C LEU A 48 3.49 -9.98 -10.10
N TYR A 49 2.85 -9.04 -9.41
CA TYR A 49 2.18 -7.92 -10.09
C TYR A 49 3.19 -6.99 -10.76
N VAL A 50 4.26 -6.62 -10.05
CA VAL A 50 5.27 -5.69 -10.54
C VAL A 50 6.00 -6.26 -11.76
N ASP A 51 6.18 -7.57 -11.82
CA ASP A 51 6.83 -8.22 -12.95
C ASP A 51 5.99 -8.16 -14.23
N LYS A 52 4.66 -8.06 -14.09
CA LYS A 52 3.75 -8.00 -15.24
C LYS A 52 2.58 -7.07 -14.91
N PRO A 53 2.83 -5.76 -14.80
CA PRO A 53 1.80 -4.81 -14.38
C PRO A 53 0.85 -4.47 -15.52
N GLN A 54 -0.33 -3.96 -15.15
CA GLN A 54 -1.26 -3.37 -16.10
C GLN A 54 -0.75 -1.97 -16.52
N PRO A 55 -1.23 -1.42 -17.64
CA PRO A 55 -0.84 -0.07 -18.06
C PRO A 55 -1.11 1.00 -17.01
N LYS A 56 -2.18 0.81 -16.23
CA LYS A 56 -2.52 1.71 -15.11
C LYS A 56 -2.62 0.88 -13.83
N THR A 57 -2.03 1.40 -12.77
CA THR A 57 -2.07 0.78 -11.44
C THR A 57 -2.68 1.77 -10.47
N ASN A 58 -3.78 1.38 -9.83
CA ASN A 58 -4.48 2.21 -8.85
C ASN A 58 -4.35 1.58 -7.47
N VAL A 59 -3.71 2.29 -6.56
CA VAL A 59 -3.46 1.80 -5.20
C VAL A 59 -4.27 2.63 -4.21
N LEU A 60 -5.11 1.96 -3.43
CA LEU A 60 -5.86 2.58 -2.34
C LEU A 60 -5.23 2.14 -1.03
N ILE A 61 -4.80 3.10 -0.23
CA ILE A 61 -4.29 2.86 1.11
C ILE A 61 -5.23 3.53 2.10
N ASP A 62 -5.78 2.73 3.00
CA ASP A 62 -6.69 3.21 4.04
C ASP A 62 -6.41 2.41 5.31
N LEU A 63 -5.28 2.71 5.94
CA LEU A 63 -4.80 2.01 7.12
C LEU A 63 -5.15 2.81 8.36
N GLU A 64 -5.96 2.23 9.23
CA GLU A 64 -6.34 2.83 10.49
C GLU A 64 -5.15 2.96 11.43
N TYR A 65 -4.29 1.92 11.44
CA TYR A 65 -3.11 1.88 12.29
C TYR A 65 -2.15 0.80 11.80
N TYR A 66 -0.86 1.03 11.97
CA TYR A 66 0.17 0.02 11.78
C TYR A 66 1.28 0.22 12.82
N ASN A 67 1.82 -0.88 13.33
CA ASN A 67 2.94 -0.79 14.26
C ASN A 67 4.24 -0.54 13.49
N LYS A 68 5.28 -0.20 14.24
CA LYS A 68 6.58 0.18 13.66
C LYS A 68 7.19 -0.92 12.79
N GLU A 69 7.09 -2.16 13.24
CA GLU A 69 7.66 -3.29 12.52
C GLU A 69 6.91 -3.55 11.21
N SER A 70 5.58 -3.42 11.23
CA SER A 70 4.76 -3.54 10.01
C SER A 70 5.02 -2.41 9.04
N ALA A 71 5.28 -1.20 9.54
CA ALA A 71 5.49 -0.02 8.71
C ALA A 71 6.63 -0.22 7.70
N THR A 72 7.72 -0.84 8.11
CA THR A 72 8.85 -1.09 7.22
C THR A 72 8.44 -1.88 5.99
N TYR A 73 7.66 -2.95 6.19
CA TYR A 73 7.16 -3.76 5.07
C TYR A 73 6.15 -3.02 4.21
N LEU A 74 5.24 -2.29 4.85
CA LEU A 74 4.23 -1.51 4.12
C LEU A 74 4.88 -0.44 3.26
N PHE A 75 5.88 0.25 3.77
CA PHE A 75 6.60 1.28 3.02
C PHE A 75 7.39 0.66 1.86
N ASP A 76 7.96 -0.52 2.04
CA ASP A 76 8.64 -1.24 0.95
C ASP A 76 7.66 -1.59 -0.17
N ILE A 77 6.46 -2.00 0.18
CA ILE A 77 5.40 -2.28 -0.81
C ILE A 77 5.05 -0.99 -1.57
N ILE A 78 4.86 0.11 -0.85
CA ILE A 78 4.55 1.40 -1.48
C ILE A 78 5.67 1.85 -2.42
N LYS A 79 6.91 1.70 -2.01
CA LYS A 79 8.07 2.02 -2.84
C LYS A 79 8.11 1.17 -4.10
N MET A 80 7.85 -0.13 -3.97
CA MET A 80 7.80 -1.06 -5.08
C MET A 80 6.76 -0.62 -6.12
N LEU A 81 5.56 -0.24 -5.66
CA LEU A 81 4.47 0.19 -6.53
C LEU A 81 4.73 1.56 -7.15
N SER A 82 5.35 2.48 -6.41
CA SER A 82 5.69 3.80 -6.93
C SER A 82 6.73 3.72 -8.04
N LYS A 83 7.64 2.76 -7.94
CA LYS A 83 8.71 2.58 -8.92
C LYS A 83 8.19 2.19 -10.30
N LEU A 84 6.98 1.65 -10.38
CA LEU A 84 6.36 1.33 -11.67
C LEU A 84 6.23 2.55 -12.57
N SER A 85 5.87 3.71 -12.02
CA SER A 85 5.79 4.96 -12.80
C SER A 85 7.17 5.47 -13.16
N GLU A 86 8.11 5.41 -12.23
CA GLU A 86 9.49 5.84 -12.45
C GLU A 86 10.14 5.04 -13.59
N ASP A 87 9.89 3.74 -13.64
CA ASP A 87 10.45 2.85 -14.65
C ASP A 87 9.61 2.80 -15.94
N ASN A 88 8.55 3.60 -16.04
CA ASN A 88 7.62 3.62 -17.19
C ASN A 88 6.97 2.27 -17.49
N LYS A 89 6.80 1.44 -16.47
CA LYS A 89 6.16 0.13 -16.62
C LYS A 89 4.66 0.19 -16.45
N SER A 90 4.18 1.16 -15.69
CA SER A 90 2.75 1.35 -15.42
C SER A 90 2.54 2.79 -14.93
N GLU A 91 1.40 3.37 -15.27
CA GLU A 91 0.99 4.65 -14.68
C GLU A 91 0.42 4.35 -13.30
N SER A 92 1.22 4.51 -12.27
CA SER A 92 0.85 4.16 -10.90
C SER A 92 0.35 5.39 -10.15
N ARG A 93 -0.83 5.27 -9.55
CA ARG A 93 -1.43 6.31 -8.71
C ARG A 93 -1.69 5.72 -7.34
N ILE A 94 -1.23 6.40 -6.30
CA ILE A 94 -1.40 5.96 -4.92
C ILE A 94 -2.28 6.97 -4.20
N PHE A 95 -3.45 6.49 -3.76
CA PHE A 95 -4.42 7.28 -3.00
C PHE A 95 -4.33 6.83 -1.54
N TRP A 96 -3.88 7.72 -0.67
CA TRP A 96 -3.69 7.40 0.74
C TRP A 96 -4.67 8.21 1.59
N HIS A 97 -5.66 7.52 2.14
CA HIS A 97 -6.67 8.12 3.02
C HIS A 97 -6.13 8.24 4.44
N PHE A 98 -6.39 9.35 5.08
CA PHE A 98 -5.89 9.60 6.43
C PHE A 98 -6.86 10.43 7.26
N ASP A 99 -6.79 10.28 8.59
CA ASP A 99 -7.51 11.11 9.54
C ASP A 99 -6.66 12.36 9.84
N SER A 100 -7.30 13.53 9.86
CA SER A 100 -6.62 14.80 10.14
C SER A 100 -5.93 14.84 11.51
N ASP A 101 -6.37 14.00 12.45
CA ASP A 101 -5.79 13.90 13.77
C ASP A 101 -4.63 12.91 13.86
N ASP A 102 -4.37 12.16 12.82
CA ASP A 102 -3.29 11.18 12.81
C ASP A 102 -2.00 11.77 12.27
N TYR A 103 -1.27 12.45 13.15
CA TYR A 103 -0.02 13.12 12.79
C TYR A 103 1.09 12.14 12.40
N GLY A 104 1.05 10.91 12.93
CA GLY A 104 2.02 9.88 12.55
C GLY A 104 1.88 9.49 11.09
N ILE A 105 0.66 9.21 10.66
CA ILE A 105 0.40 8.85 9.26
C ILE A 105 0.67 10.04 8.33
N ILE A 106 0.27 11.25 8.72
CA ILE A 106 0.54 12.47 7.95
C ILE A 106 2.05 12.64 7.74
N GLY A 107 2.84 12.44 8.78
CA GLY A 107 4.30 12.51 8.70
C GLY A 107 4.88 11.46 7.75
N ASP A 108 4.36 10.24 7.81
CA ASP A 108 4.81 9.15 6.94
C ASP A 108 4.47 9.45 5.48
N ILE A 109 3.26 9.94 5.20
CA ILE A 109 2.86 10.32 3.84
C ILE A 109 3.79 11.40 3.29
N ASN A 110 4.04 12.44 4.07
CA ASN A 110 4.89 13.56 3.65
C ASN A 110 6.32 13.10 3.38
N ARG A 111 6.86 12.24 4.23
CA ARG A 111 8.19 11.70 4.04
C ARG A 111 8.30 10.88 2.76
N LEU A 112 7.32 10.00 2.52
CA LEU A 112 7.32 9.17 1.31
C LEU A 112 7.12 9.98 0.05
N LYS A 113 6.30 11.03 0.09
CA LYS A 113 6.16 11.98 -1.03
C LYS A 113 7.50 12.63 -1.39
N THR A 114 8.30 12.94 -0.38
CA THR A 114 9.60 13.57 -0.59
C THR A 114 10.61 12.58 -1.15
N GLU A 115 10.59 11.34 -0.64
CA GLU A 115 11.55 10.30 -1.05
C GLU A 115 11.24 9.67 -2.40
N LEU A 116 9.95 9.60 -2.77
CA LEU A 116 9.51 8.86 -3.94
C LEU A 116 9.14 9.80 -5.08
N ASN A 117 9.51 9.40 -6.30
CA ASN A 117 9.18 10.11 -7.52
C ASN A 117 7.81 9.67 -8.06
N CYS A 118 6.84 9.51 -7.17
CA CYS A 118 5.50 9.04 -7.49
C CYS A 118 4.46 9.98 -6.91
N ASN A 119 3.35 10.14 -7.62
CA ASN A 119 2.23 10.91 -7.12
C ASN A 119 1.49 10.11 -6.04
N ILE A 120 1.79 10.42 -4.78
CA ILE A 120 0.95 10.00 -3.67
C ILE A 120 -0.07 11.10 -3.45
N ILE A 121 -1.35 10.75 -3.61
CA ILE A 121 -2.46 11.68 -3.41
C ILE A 121 -3.01 11.43 -2.02
N ALA A 122 -2.78 12.36 -1.11
CA ALA A 122 -3.28 12.26 0.26
C ALA A 122 -4.72 12.73 0.31
N ILE A 123 -5.61 11.90 0.86
CA ILE A 123 -7.04 12.18 0.94
C ILE A 123 -7.46 12.16 2.39
N GLU A 124 -7.85 13.34 2.91
CA GLU A 124 -8.35 13.45 4.27
C GLU A 124 -9.79 12.95 4.36
N TYR A 125 -10.11 12.21 5.42
CA TYR A 125 -11.48 11.78 5.65
C TYR A 125 -12.39 12.98 5.84
N GLU A 126 -13.55 12.93 5.20
CA GLU A 126 -14.59 13.92 5.45
C GLU A 126 -15.40 13.50 6.68
N LEU A 127 -15.58 14.45 7.58
CA LEU A 127 -16.47 14.25 8.73
C LEU A 127 -17.89 14.50 8.27
N ALA A 128 -18.71 13.48 8.41
CA ALA A 128 -20.13 13.60 8.07
C ALA A 128 -20.87 14.42 9.13
#